data_bf7b8a27f1bbd789f1773645af0d967a
#
_entry.id   bf7b8a27f1bbd789f1773645af0d967a
#
_cell.length_a   1.000
_cell.length_b   1.000
_cell.length_c   1.000
_cell.angle_alpha   90.00
_cell.angle_beta   90.00
_cell.angle_gamma   90.00
#
_symmetry.space_group_name_H-M   'P 1'
#
loop_
_entity.id
_entity.type
_entity.pdbx_description
1 polymer ?
#
loop_
_entity_poly.entity_id
_entity_poly.type
_entity_poly.pdbx_seq_one_letter_code
_entity_poly.pdbx_strand_id
1 'polypeptide(L)'
;MKKLFIFLLIFLNIVNYSKSDDFFEDITYQILENQPRLSYGVSVSDVNNDGNFEFIVTGFGFNNLALAHKKGILFNSINQSIFIDKNRKTIGVASCDIDQDGYEEIYFLNTDTYSGNKRYSDRLLDFDGNKFFDLFELEINQENLNLTAGRSVVCVDRNGNGAYGIYVANYGGPTRFYEKDGNEIIDKASELGIDKITGGRAVISGNILSGRSDIFAANERGENFLYYNNNGNFVELAKDYAVDDTFQNGRGTALSDIYYRGRLDILTSNWEGPHRAFVLKNNKFVDIADKQFSAPSRIRTVISADFDNDGYDEVFMNNIGEPNKLFKILDNGEFKEINIGNALETNGLGTGAAVADIDGDGILELLISHGESGYQPLTLYKANSKKNNFLRIKPINMHGAPARGATVTLVSNLRTHSKTIDSGSGYLCQMEPVAHYGIRKNERNIKIIVTWTNGEENTFEINELNKT
;
A
#
# COMPACT_ATOMS: atom_id res chain seq x y z
N MET A 1 9.22 81.11 9.57
CA MET A 1 9.41 79.85 8.88
C MET A 1 9.17 78.68 9.85
N LYS A 2 7.97 78.10 9.84
CA LYS A 2 7.66 76.95 10.72
C LYS A 2 7.92 75.66 9.92
N LYS A 3 8.85 74.82 10.37
CA LYS A 3 9.11 73.53 9.79
C LYS A 3 8.04 72.54 10.29
N LEU A 4 7.26 72.00 9.36
CA LEU A 4 6.26 70.96 9.61
C LEU A 4 7.00 69.61 9.54
N PHE A 5 7.05 68.87 10.66
CA PHE A 5 7.51 67.48 10.68
C PHE A 5 6.30 66.55 10.43
N ILE A 6 6.30 65.86 9.31
CA ILE A 6 5.31 64.80 9.02
C ILE A 6 5.90 63.50 9.57
N PHE A 7 5.26 62.92 10.59
CA PHE A 7 5.52 61.57 11.07
C PHE A 7 4.74 60.59 10.21
N LEU A 8 5.43 59.80 9.43
CA LEU A 8 4.84 58.68 8.66
C LEU A 8 4.75 57.46 9.58
N LEU A 9 3.57 57.13 10.11
CA LEU A 9 3.29 55.90 10.85
C LEU A 9 3.13 54.76 9.84
N ILE A 10 4.16 53.92 9.74
CA ILE A 10 4.08 52.63 9.00
C ILE A 10 3.36 51.64 9.92
N PHE A 11 2.09 51.36 9.63
CA PHE A 11 1.38 50.21 10.20
C PHE A 11 1.92 48.91 9.55
N LEU A 12 2.81 48.21 10.24
CA LEU A 12 3.10 46.83 9.93
C LEU A 12 1.87 46.01 10.33
N ASN A 13 1.06 45.65 9.35
CA ASN A 13 0.09 44.54 9.49
C ASN A 13 0.88 43.27 9.64
N ILE A 14 1.11 42.82 10.86
CA ILE A 14 1.52 41.45 11.16
C ILE A 14 0.27 40.62 10.86
N VAL A 15 0.22 40.04 9.66
CA VAL A 15 -0.71 38.97 9.35
C VAL A 15 -0.22 37.78 10.20
N ASN A 16 -0.85 37.62 11.36
CA ASN A 16 -0.75 36.34 12.05
C ASN A 16 -1.40 35.33 11.16
N TYR A 17 -0.62 34.61 10.36
CA TYR A 17 -1.05 33.31 9.83
C TYR A 17 -1.31 32.45 11.06
N SER A 18 -2.59 32.25 11.42
CA SER A 18 -2.96 31.14 12.25
C SER A 18 -2.46 29.91 11.47
N LYS A 19 -1.50 29.16 12.04
CA LYS A 19 -1.14 27.85 11.56
C LYS A 19 -2.48 27.12 11.39
N SER A 20 -2.89 26.77 10.16
CA SER A 20 -4.11 26.02 9.96
C SER A 20 -3.94 24.72 10.72
N ASP A 21 -4.98 24.28 11.43
CA ASP A 21 -5.03 22.95 12.05
C ASP A 21 -5.23 21.88 10.95
N ASP A 22 -4.47 21.97 9.85
CA ASP A 22 -4.51 20.98 8.78
C ASP A 22 -3.97 19.65 9.31
N PHE A 23 -4.62 18.56 8.96
CA PHE A 23 -4.23 17.23 9.42
C PHE A 23 -2.82 16.85 8.93
N PHE A 24 -2.49 17.19 7.68
CA PHE A 24 -1.18 16.97 7.09
C PHE A 24 -0.38 18.25 6.89
N GLU A 25 0.93 18.17 7.15
CA GLU A 25 1.95 19.13 6.72
C GLU A 25 2.53 18.67 5.37
N ASP A 26 2.65 19.60 4.43
CA ASP A 26 3.34 19.37 3.15
C ASP A 26 4.85 19.49 3.37
N ILE A 27 5.54 18.36 3.23
CA ILE A 27 7.00 18.25 3.33
C ILE A 27 7.65 17.86 2.00
N THR A 28 6.97 18.08 0.89
CA THR A 28 7.41 17.76 -0.48
C THR A 28 8.78 18.34 -0.82
N TYR A 29 9.16 19.48 -0.20
CA TYR A 29 10.47 20.11 -0.36
C TYR A 29 11.65 19.22 0.06
N GLN A 30 11.41 18.15 0.80
CA GLN A 30 12.43 17.17 1.19
C GLN A 30 12.83 16.24 0.04
N ILE A 31 12.04 16.12 -1.02
CA ILE A 31 12.35 15.27 -2.17
C ILE A 31 13.30 16.02 -3.11
N LEU A 32 14.55 15.54 -3.20
CA LEU A 32 15.53 16.10 -4.14
C LEU A 32 15.16 15.79 -5.59
N GLU A 33 15.45 16.73 -6.49
CA GLU A 33 15.27 16.58 -7.94
C GLU A 33 13.85 16.13 -8.33
N ASN A 34 12.84 16.59 -7.61
CA ASN A 34 11.44 16.24 -7.79
C ASN A 34 10.80 16.92 -9.01
N GLN A 35 11.19 16.50 -10.20
CA GLN A 35 10.69 17.05 -11.45
C GLN A 35 9.33 16.46 -11.82
N PRO A 36 8.45 17.23 -12.51
CA PRO A 36 7.19 16.71 -13.04
C PRO A 36 7.43 15.48 -13.93
N ARG A 37 6.66 14.43 -13.71
CA ARG A 37 6.82 13.12 -14.35
C ARG A 37 5.49 12.38 -14.45
N LEU A 38 5.46 11.26 -15.17
CA LEU A 38 4.40 10.26 -15.05
C LEU A 38 4.88 9.15 -14.13
N SER A 39 4.24 9.00 -12.97
CA SER A 39 4.47 7.92 -12.02
C SER A 39 3.16 7.23 -11.68
N TYR A 40 3.22 6.00 -11.16
CA TYR A 40 2.05 5.23 -10.80
C TYR A 40 2.22 4.55 -9.44
N GLY A 41 2.63 3.30 -9.40
CA GLY A 41 2.76 2.54 -8.16
C GLY A 41 3.86 3.06 -7.26
N VAL A 42 3.62 2.93 -5.96
CA VAL A 42 4.60 3.20 -4.90
C VAL A 42 4.66 2.00 -3.98
N SER A 43 5.85 1.48 -3.71
CA SER A 43 6.04 0.46 -2.67
C SER A 43 7.12 0.87 -1.67
N VAL A 44 7.16 0.19 -0.53
CA VAL A 44 8.16 0.39 0.52
C VAL A 44 8.88 -0.92 0.79
N SER A 45 10.20 -0.91 0.61
CA SER A 45 11.07 -2.07 0.81
C SER A 45 12.50 -1.61 1.11
N ASP A 46 13.29 -2.45 1.75
CA ASP A 46 14.75 -2.29 1.89
C ASP A 46 15.41 -2.84 0.62
N VAL A 47 15.54 -1.98 -0.40
CA VAL A 47 15.93 -2.42 -1.76
C VAL A 47 17.42 -2.71 -1.91
N ASN A 48 18.24 -2.27 -0.99
CA ASN A 48 19.71 -2.40 -1.03
C ASN A 48 20.26 -3.22 0.14
N ASN A 49 19.36 -3.77 0.97
CA ASN A 49 19.66 -4.60 2.14
C ASN A 49 20.53 -3.89 3.19
N ASP A 50 20.32 -2.57 3.37
CA ASP A 50 21.06 -1.77 4.36
C ASP A 50 20.33 -1.61 5.71
N GLY A 51 19.14 -2.18 5.83
CA GLY A 51 18.28 -2.15 7.02
C GLY A 51 17.32 -0.97 7.07
N ASN A 52 17.36 -0.05 6.09
CA ASN A 52 16.44 1.07 5.99
C ASN A 52 15.48 0.87 4.81
N PHE A 53 14.30 1.44 4.93
CA PHE A 53 13.32 1.37 3.84
C PHE A 53 13.51 2.51 2.85
N GLU A 54 13.23 2.21 1.57
CA GLU A 54 13.05 3.18 0.51
C GLU A 54 11.61 3.19 0.01
N PHE A 55 11.15 4.38 -0.47
CA PHE A 55 10.00 4.43 -1.36
C PHE A 55 10.45 4.08 -2.78
N ILE A 56 9.95 2.99 -3.33
CA ILE A 56 10.11 2.64 -4.75
C ILE A 56 8.96 3.29 -5.52
N VAL A 57 9.28 4.17 -6.46
CA VAL A 57 8.29 4.88 -7.29
C VAL A 57 8.43 4.46 -8.74
N THR A 58 7.36 3.93 -9.32
CA THR A 58 7.37 3.48 -10.71
C THR A 58 7.28 4.64 -11.72
N GLY A 59 7.95 4.52 -12.84
CA GLY A 59 8.01 5.52 -13.90
C GLY A 59 7.37 5.05 -15.22
N PHE A 60 6.37 5.75 -15.70
CA PHE A 60 5.74 5.47 -16.99
C PHE A 60 6.45 6.22 -18.13
N GLY A 61 7.46 5.58 -18.69
CA GLY A 61 8.39 6.22 -19.63
C GLY A 61 9.38 7.17 -18.95
N PHE A 62 9.50 7.08 -17.64
CA PHE A 62 10.47 7.75 -16.79
C PHE A 62 11.25 6.70 -15.99
N ASN A 63 12.33 7.11 -15.36
CA ASN A 63 13.09 6.22 -14.48
C ASN A 63 12.22 5.76 -13.30
N ASN A 64 12.30 4.49 -12.92
CA ASN A 64 11.90 4.10 -11.58
C ASN A 64 12.86 4.74 -10.57
N LEU A 65 12.36 5.06 -9.38
CA LEU A 65 13.16 5.67 -8.30
C LEU A 65 13.14 4.76 -7.07
N ALA A 66 14.24 4.75 -6.32
CA ALA A 66 14.30 4.29 -4.95
C ALA A 66 14.69 5.48 -4.07
N LEU A 67 13.74 6.03 -3.33
CA LEU A 67 13.93 7.23 -2.52
C LEU A 67 14.30 6.85 -1.09
N ALA A 68 15.59 6.93 -0.79
CA ALA A 68 16.15 6.75 0.54
C ALA A 68 16.11 8.04 1.34
N HIS A 69 15.88 7.94 2.65
CA HIS A 69 15.94 9.09 3.56
C HIS A 69 17.32 9.27 4.18
N LYS A 70 17.81 10.51 4.20
CA LYS A 70 19.00 10.88 4.95
C LYS A 70 18.94 12.33 5.42
N LYS A 71 18.97 12.55 6.73
CA LYS A 71 19.03 13.89 7.34
C LYS A 71 17.92 14.85 6.86
N GLY A 72 16.68 14.39 6.81
CA GLY A 72 15.52 15.18 6.39
C GLY A 72 15.40 15.38 4.88
N ILE A 73 16.06 14.56 4.08
CA ILE A 73 16.05 14.65 2.62
C ILE A 73 15.80 13.24 2.04
N LEU A 74 14.90 13.16 1.06
CA LEU A 74 14.70 11.99 0.22
C LEU A 74 15.47 12.15 -1.09
N PHE A 75 16.27 11.16 -1.45
CA PHE A 75 17.07 11.18 -2.67
C PHE A 75 17.05 9.81 -3.35
N ASN A 76 17.18 9.79 -4.67
CA ASN A 76 17.26 8.54 -5.40
C ASN A 76 18.59 7.82 -5.11
N SER A 77 18.51 6.64 -4.46
CA SER A 77 19.68 5.87 -4.01
C SER A 77 20.22 4.92 -5.08
N ILE A 78 19.42 4.57 -6.11
CA ILE A 78 19.76 3.54 -7.10
C ILE A 78 19.80 4.13 -8.52
N ASN A 79 20.93 3.89 -9.20
CA ASN A 79 21.16 4.35 -10.57
C ASN A 79 21.49 3.21 -11.57
N GLN A 80 21.23 1.95 -11.19
CA GLN A 80 21.47 0.82 -12.08
C GLN A 80 20.41 0.77 -13.19
N SER A 81 20.84 0.62 -14.43
CA SER A 81 19.98 0.72 -15.63
C SER A 81 18.81 -0.28 -15.62
N ILE A 82 19.02 -1.47 -15.05
CA ILE A 82 18.00 -2.51 -14.95
C ILE A 82 16.89 -2.11 -13.97
N PHE A 83 17.22 -1.41 -12.88
CA PHE A 83 16.26 -0.91 -11.90
C PHE A 83 15.50 0.30 -12.44
N ILE A 84 16.21 1.29 -13.01
CA ILE A 84 15.58 2.53 -13.50
C ILE A 84 14.67 2.33 -14.71
N ASP A 85 14.89 1.33 -15.51
CA ASP A 85 14.08 0.73 -16.58
C ASP A 85 13.19 1.70 -17.41
N LYS A 86 13.72 2.84 -17.74
CA LYS A 86 13.02 3.99 -18.37
C LYS A 86 12.14 3.63 -19.58
N ASN A 87 12.48 2.57 -20.31
CA ASN A 87 11.85 2.25 -21.58
C ASN A 87 10.60 1.38 -21.45
N ARG A 88 10.33 0.76 -20.28
CA ARG A 88 9.29 -0.26 -20.12
C ARG A 88 7.94 0.21 -19.62
N LYS A 89 7.77 1.43 -19.18
CA LYS A 89 6.50 1.97 -18.67
C LYS A 89 5.97 1.17 -17.47
N THR A 90 6.70 1.22 -16.38
CA THR A 90 6.33 0.54 -15.15
C THR A 90 5.15 1.24 -14.47
N ILE A 91 4.15 0.47 -14.02
CA ILE A 91 2.96 0.99 -13.36
C ILE A 91 2.74 0.45 -11.95
N GLY A 92 3.19 -0.75 -11.64
CA GLY A 92 3.01 -1.37 -10.33
C GLY A 92 4.30 -1.96 -9.80
N VAL A 93 4.38 -2.13 -8.49
CA VAL A 93 5.55 -2.69 -7.83
C VAL A 93 5.13 -3.37 -6.53
N ALA A 94 5.72 -4.53 -6.26
CA ALA A 94 5.68 -5.19 -4.96
C ALA A 94 7.02 -5.90 -4.72
N SER A 95 7.35 -6.09 -3.44
CA SER A 95 8.59 -6.74 -3.02
C SER A 95 8.29 -7.84 -2.02
N CYS A 96 8.96 -8.98 -2.13
CA CYS A 96 8.93 -10.09 -1.19
C CYS A 96 10.03 -11.10 -1.45
N ASP A 97 10.40 -11.85 -0.43
CA ASP A 97 11.40 -12.92 -0.48
C ASP A 97 10.80 -14.16 -1.17
N ILE A 98 11.10 -14.37 -2.46
CA ILE A 98 10.57 -15.50 -3.22
C ILE A 98 11.48 -16.72 -3.17
N ASP A 99 12.73 -16.57 -2.72
CA ASP A 99 13.73 -17.63 -2.75
C ASP A 99 14.26 -18.04 -1.37
N GLN A 100 13.75 -17.39 -0.31
CA GLN A 100 14.05 -17.68 1.09
C GLN A 100 15.50 -17.35 1.49
N ASP A 101 16.11 -16.35 0.85
CA ASP A 101 17.44 -15.88 1.19
C ASP A 101 17.46 -14.79 2.28
N GLY A 102 16.26 -14.28 2.64
CA GLY A 102 16.05 -13.26 3.68
C GLY A 102 15.99 -11.83 3.15
N TYR A 103 16.11 -11.65 1.86
CA TYR A 103 15.96 -10.36 1.17
C TYR A 103 14.70 -10.35 0.30
N GLU A 104 14.24 -9.17 -0.10
CA GLU A 104 13.04 -9.05 -0.92
C GLU A 104 13.41 -8.82 -2.38
N GLU A 105 12.96 -9.71 -3.28
CA GLU A 105 12.95 -9.45 -4.72
C GLU A 105 11.91 -8.42 -5.07
N ILE A 106 12.14 -7.66 -6.15
CA ILE A 106 11.28 -6.58 -6.60
C ILE A 106 10.61 -6.95 -7.91
N TYR A 107 9.29 -7.08 -7.89
CA TYR A 107 8.51 -7.27 -9.11
C TYR A 107 8.04 -5.93 -9.67
N PHE A 108 8.52 -5.58 -10.86
CA PHE A 108 8.06 -4.42 -11.63
C PHE A 108 7.04 -4.82 -12.69
N LEU A 109 5.81 -4.36 -12.50
CA LEU A 109 4.70 -4.58 -13.40
C LEU A 109 4.71 -3.54 -14.52
N ASN A 110 5.01 -3.98 -15.74
CA ASN A 110 5.11 -3.13 -16.91
C ASN A 110 3.84 -3.17 -17.76
N THR A 111 3.53 -2.07 -18.46
CA THR A 111 2.48 -2.05 -19.48
C THR A 111 2.72 -0.94 -20.50
N ASP A 112 2.56 -1.26 -21.78
CA ASP A 112 2.56 -0.28 -22.87
C ASP A 112 1.23 -0.26 -23.62
N THR A 113 0.23 -0.98 -23.08
CA THR A 113 -1.13 -1.05 -23.62
C THR A 113 -2.18 -1.00 -22.52
N TYR A 114 -3.41 -0.61 -22.88
CA TYR A 114 -4.52 -0.57 -21.93
C TYR A 114 -5.01 -1.97 -21.54
N SER A 115 -5.04 -2.92 -22.46
CA SER A 115 -5.51 -4.30 -22.21
C SER A 115 -4.93 -5.28 -23.21
N GLY A 116 -4.95 -6.57 -22.85
CA GLY A 116 -4.45 -7.63 -23.71
C GLY A 116 -2.93 -7.63 -23.83
N ASN A 117 -2.41 -8.06 -24.98
CA ASN A 117 -0.98 -8.28 -25.17
C ASN A 117 -0.18 -6.99 -25.15
N LYS A 118 0.97 -7.01 -24.46
CA LYS A 118 1.96 -5.93 -24.36
C LYS A 118 3.28 -6.34 -25.01
N ARG A 119 4.11 -5.36 -25.31
CA ARG A 119 5.43 -5.59 -25.93
C ARG A 119 6.49 -6.03 -24.93
N TYR A 120 6.54 -5.39 -23.79
CA TYR A 120 7.57 -5.62 -22.77
C TYR A 120 7.01 -6.47 -21.64
N SER A 121 7.77 -7.51 -21.27
CA SER A 121 7.49 -8.30 -20.07
C SER A 121 7.66 -7.48 -18.79
N ASP A 122 7.12 -8.02 -17.70
CA ASP A 122 7.47 -7.55 -16.36
C ASP A 122 8.92 -7.89 -16.03
N ARG A 123 9.42 -7.37 -14.92
CA ARG A 123 10.73 -7.71 -14.35
C ARG A 123 10.58 -8.28 -12.95
N LEU A 124 11.45 -9.20 -12.62
CA LEU A 124 11.62 -9.71 -11.26
C LEU A 124 13.08 -9.56 -10.89
N LEU A 125 13.39 -8.49 -10.15
CA LEU A 125 14.75 -8.12 -9.81
C LEU A 125 15.16 -8.74 -8.49
N ASP A 126 16.31 -9.41 -8.50
CA ASP A 126 17.03 -9.90 -7.36
C ASP A 126 18.32 -9.08 -7.16
N PHE A 127 18.79 -8.93 -5.91
CA PHE A 127 19.95 -8.13 -5.54
C PHE A 127 21.03 -8.98 -4.88
N ASP A 128 22.16 -9.17 -5.53
CA ASP A 128 23.29 -9.99 -5.06
C ASP A 128 24.23 -9.30 -4.04
N GLY A 129 23.77 -8.17 -3.45
CA GLY A 129 24.57 -7.34 -2.56
C GLY A 129 25.41 -6.27 -3.26
N ASN A 130 25.44 -6.27 -4.60
CA ASN A 130 26.19 -5.32 -5.41
C ASN A 130 25.39 -4.77 -6.60
N LYS A 131 24.64 -5.64 -7.29
CA LYS A 131 23.86 -5.26 -8.48
C LYS A 131 22.54 -6.03 -8.52
N PHE A 132 21.59 -5.43 -9.22
CA PHE A 132 20.35 -6.09 -9.58
C PHE A 132 20.53 -6.93 -10.84
N PHE A 133 19.82 -8.05 -10.90
CA PHE A 133 19.64 -8.83 -12.12
C PHE A 133 18.18 -9.27 -12.23
N ASP A 134 17.70 -9.47 -13.45
CA ASP A 134 16.31 -9.83 -13.73
C ASP A 134 16.20 -11.33 -13.90
N LEU A 135 15.47 -12.00 -13.01
CA LEU A 135 15.25 -13.44 -13.07
C LEU A 135 14.51 -13.85 -14.35
N PHE A 136 13.69 -12.98 -14.93
CA PHE A 136 13.04 -13.24 -16.22
C PHE A 136 13.98 -13.11 -17.44
N GLU A 137 15.19 -12.58 -17.31
CA GLU A 137 16.18 -12.59 -18.39
C GLU A 137 16.92 -13.94 -18.51
N LEU A 138 16.79 -14.83 -17.53
CA LEU A 138 17.34 -16.19 -17.62
C LEU A 138 16.62 -16.98 -18.73
N GLU A 139 17.36 -17.75 -19.54
CA GLU A 139 16.81 -18.52 -20.67
C GLU A 139 15.69 -19.48 -20.24
N ILE A 140 15.84 -20.10 -19.08
CA ILE A 140 14.86 -21.04 -18.51
C ILE A 140 13.50 -20.38 -18.23
N ASN A 141 13.44 -19.06 -18.04
CA ASN A 141 12.24 -18.32 -17.65
C ASN A 141 11.51 -17.63 -18.83
N GLN A 142 12.04 -17.74 -20.06
CA GLN A 142 11.53 -17.01 -21.21
C GLN A 142 10.10 -17.43 -21.62
N GLU A 143 9.67 -18.64 -21.31
CA GLU A 143 8.31 -19.14 -21.60
C GLU A 143 7.28 -18.67 -20.56
N ASN A 144 7.73 -18.21 -19.40
CA ASN A 144 6.87 -17.78 -18.28
C ASN A 144 6.67 -16.24 -18.19
N LEU A 145 7.11 -15.49 -19.19
CA LEU A 145 6.99 -14.04 -19.19
C LEU A 145 5.53 -13.57 -19.17
N ASN A 146 5.21 -12.57 -18.35
CA ASN A 146 3.92 -11.89 -18.42
C ASN A 146 3.90 -10.90 -19.59
N LEU A 147 3.28 -11.30 -20.70
CA LEU A 147 3.07 -10.46 -21.89
C LEU A 147 1.63 -9.93 -21.97
N THR A 148 0.91 -9.88 -20.86
CA THR A 148 -0.42 -9.26 -20.74
C THR A 148 -0.35 -7.99 -19.93
N ALA A 149 -1.16 -6.98 -20.29
CA ALA A 149 -1.27 -5.72 -19.55
C ALA A 149 -1.67 -5.96 -18.10
N GLY A 150 -0.75 -5.83 -17.17
CA GLY A 150 -1.01 -5.96 -15.74
C GLY A 150 -1.62 -4.68 -15.15
N ARG A 151 -2.23 -4.81 -13.96
CA ARG A 151 -2.85 -3.70 -13.24
C ARG A 151 -2.55 -3.67 -11.75
N SER A 152 -2.23 -4.80 -11.13
CA SER A 152 -1.78 -4.85 -9.75
C SER A 152 -0.99 -6.12 -9.49
N VAL A 153 -0.19 -6.09 -8.45
CA VAL A 153 0.66 -7.19 -8.04
C VAL A 153 0.65 -7.30 -6.51
N VAL A 154 0.62 -8.53 -6.00
CA VAL A 154 0.68 -8.80 -4.57
C VAL A 154 1.49 -10.06 -4.30
N CYS A 155 2.24 -10.04 -3.21
CA CYS A 155 2.97 -11.19 -2.70
C CYS A 155 2.09 -12.08 -1.84
N VAL A 156 2.21 -13.40 -1.95
CA VAL A 156 1.37 -14.35 -1.23
C VAL A 156 2.19 -15.54 -0.77
N ASP A 157 2.41 -15.68 0.52
CA ASP A 157 2.95 -16.92 1.10
C ASP A 157 1.78 -17.92 1.29
N ARG A 158 1.39 -18.60 0.20
CA ARG A 158 0.25 -19.53 0.24
C ARG A 158 0.49 -20.77 1.08
N ASN A 159 1.73 -21.21 1.17
CA ASN A 159 2.11 -22.42 1.91
C ASN A 159 2.44 -22.14 3.38
N GLY A 160 2.66 -20.87 3.75
CA GLY A 160 3.05 -20.48 5.12
C GLY A 160 4.46 -20.90 5.49
N ASN A 161 5.36 -20.96 4.52
CA ASN A 161 6.75 -21.40 4.72
C ASN A 161 7.78 -20.29 4.44
N GLY A 162 7.33 -19.06 4.20
CA GLY A 162 8.17 -17.91 3.92
C GLY A 162 8.69 -17.84 2.48
N ALA A 163 8.33 -18.77 1.59
CA ALA A 163 8.55 -18.64 0.16
C ALA A 163 7.32 -17.99 -0.48
N TYR A 164 7.50 -16.77 -0.99
CA TYR A 164 6.39 -16.03 -1.56
C TYR A 164 6.14 -16.38 -3.02
N GLY A 165 4.87 -16.49 -3.39
CA GLY A 165 4.43 -16.39 -4.77
C GLY A 165 3.98 -14.96 -5.09
N ILE A 166 3.94 -14.63 -6.38
CA ILE A 166 3.54 -13.31 -6.88
C ILE A 166 2.27 -13.45 -7.72
N TYR A 167 1.14 -12.93 -7.20
CA TYR A 167 -0.11 -12.86 -7.95
C TYR A 167 -0.15 -11.57 -8.77
N VAL A 168 -0.39 -11.69 -10.08
CA VAL A 168 -0.47 -10.56 -11.01
C VAL A 168 -1.88 -10.47 -11.59
N ALA A 169 -2.59 -9.39 -11.27
CA ALA A 169 -3.89 -9.08 -11.85
C ALA A 169 -3.71 -8.47 -13.23
N ASN A 170 -4.00 -9.23 -14.28
CA ASN A 170 -3.94 -8.78 -15.66
C ASN A 170 -5.31 -8.24 -16.14
N TYR A 171 -5.28 -7.38 -17.16
CA TYR A 171 -6.46 -6.81 -17.80
C TYR A 171 -6.61 -7.33 -19.24
N GLY A 172 -7.64 -8.14 -19.50
CA GLY A 172 -7.92 -8.71 -20.82
C GLY A 172 -7.03 -9.89 -21.18
N GLY A 173 -6.51 -10.59 -20.20
CA GLY A 173 -5.79 -11.85 -20.29
C GLY A 173 -5.74 -12.55 -18.93
N PRO A 174 -5.20 -13.78 -18.85
CA PRO A 174 -5.21 -14.56 -17.63
C PRO A 174 -4.35 -13.88 -16.54
N THR A 175 -4.81 -13.94 -15.32
CA THR A 175 -3.99 -13.63 -14.13
C THR A 175 -2.82 -14.60 -14.03
N ARG A 176 -1.74 -14.22 -13.36
CA ARG A 176 -0.56 -15.05 -13.13
C ARG A 176 -0.34 -15.27 -11.65
N PHE A 177 0.32 -16.38 -11.34
CA PHE A 177 0.82 -16.68 -10.01
C PHE A 177 2.21 -17.31 -10.11
N TYR A 178 3.23 -16.51 -9.91
CA TYR A 178 4.61 -16.94 -10.05
C TYR A 178 5.17 -17.48 -8.74
N GLU A 179 5.80 -18.64 -8.79
CA GLU A 179 6.62 -19.20 -7.73
C GLU A 179 8.00 -19.57 -8.26
N LYS A 180 9.01 -19.54 -7.39
CA LYS A 180 10.39 -19.92 -7.72
C LYS A 180 10.65 -21.37 -7.30
N ASP A 181 11.20 -22.17 -8.21
CA ASP A 181 11.71 -23.53 -7.97
C ASP A 181 13.13 -23.62 -8.53
N GLY A 182 14.12 -23.63 -7.65
CA GLY A 182 15.52 -23.45 -8.03
C GLY A 182 15.74 -22.13 -8.77
N ASN A 183 16.15 -22.17 -10.05
CA ASN A 183 16.33 -20.98 -10.89
C ASN A 183 15.12 -20.73 -11.82
N GLU A 184 14.10 -21.55 -11.76
CA GLU A 184 12.93 -21.43 -12.61
C GLU A 184 11.82 -20.62 -11.91
N ILE A 185 11.22 -19.69 -12.65
CA ILE A 185 10.01 -18.98 -12.25
C ILE A 185 8.83 -19.64 -12.96
N ILE A 186 7.95 -20.28 -12.20
CA ILE A 186 6.85 -21.10 -12.73
C ILE A 186 5.53 -20.36 -12.52
N ASP A 187 4.71 -20.25 -13.56
CA ASP A 187 3.34 -19.78 -13.45
C ASP A 187 2.40 -20.90 -12.97
N LYS A 188 1.97 -20.81 -11.72
CA LYS A 188 1.07 -21.76 -11.06
C LYS A 188 -0.41 -21.38 -11.14
N ALA A 189 -0.78 -20.28 -11.79
CA ALA A 189 -2.16 -19.78 -11.75
C ALA A 189 -3.19 -20.80 -12.25
N SER A 190 -2.88 -21.53 -13.34
CA SER A 190 -3.78 -22.54 -13.89
C SER A 190 -3.90 -23.76 -12.98
N GLU A 191 -2.79 -24.24 -12.42
CA GLU A 191 -2.78 -25.34 -11.44
C GLU A 191 -3.62 -25.02 -10.21
N LEU A 192 -3.58 -23.76 -9.75
CA LEU A 192 -4.31 -23.27 -8.59
C LEU A 192 -5.76 -22.83 -8.90
N GLY A 193 -6.19 -22.89 -10.18
CA GLY A 193 -7.53 -22.50 -10.60
C GLY A 193 -7.84 -21.01 -10.51
N ILE A 194 -6.81 -20.16 -10.48
CA ILE A 194 -6.93 -18.70 -10.33
C ILE A 194 -6.51 -17.94 -11.61
N ASP A 195 -6.30 -18.60 -12.73
CA ASP A 195 -5.92 -18.04 -14.04
C ASP A 195 -7.11 -17.35 -14.76
N LYS A 196 -7.81 -16.47 -14.10
CA LYS A 196 -9.02 -15.82 -14.63
C LYS A 196 -8.72 -14.73 -15.65
N ILE A 197 -9.49 -14.70 -16.74
CA ILE A 197 -9.46 -13.58 -17.70
C ILE A 197 -10.46 -12.54 -17.23
N THR A 198 -9.97 -11.39 -16.74
CA THR A 198 -10.79 -10.37 -16.09
C THR A 198 -10.36 -8.96 -16.48
N GLY A 199 -11.13 -7.98 -16.01
CA GLY A 199 -10.69 -6.59 -15.90
C GLY A 199 -9.94 -6.37 -14.58
N GLY A 200 -8.88 -7.15 -14.32
CA GLY A 200 -8.16 -7.10 -13.06
C GLY A 200 -7.71 -5.69 -12.68
N ARG A 201 -7.87 -5.32 -11.42
CA ARG A 201 -7.49 -3.99 -10.88
C ARG A 201 -6.71 -4.14 -9.59
N ALA A 202 -7.30 -3.79 -8.46
CA ALA A 202 -6.61 -3.88 -7.19
C ALA A 202 -6.63 -5.31 -6.63
N VAL A 203 -5.57 -5.65 -5.94
CA VAL A 203 -5.44 -6.92 -5.22
C VAL A 203 -4.88 -6.64 -3.84
N ILE A 204 -5.33 -7.41 -2.85
CA ILE A 204 -4.75 -7.42 -1.52
C ILE A 204 -4.72 -8.85 -0.99
N SER A 205 -3.67 -9.19 -0.23
CA SER A 205 -3.55 -10.45 0.47
C SER A 205 -3.38 -10.26 1.98
N GLY A 206 -3.94 -11.17 2.74
CA GLY A 206 -3.84 -11.20 4.19
C GLY A 206 -4.80 -12.22 4.81
N ASN A 207 -4.83 -12.29 6.12
CA ASN A 207 -5.72 -13.17 6.86
C ASN A 207 -7.16 -12.61 6.88
N ILE A 208 -7.94 -12.90 5.83
CA ILE A 208 -9.32 -12.43 5.68
C ILE A 208 -10.31 -13.44 6.29
N LEU A 209 -10.18 -14.71 5.94
CA LEU A 209 -11.08 -15.80 6.36
C LEU A 209 -10.37 -17.03 6.88
N SER A 210 -9.27 -17.44 6.25
CA SER A 210 -8.66 -18.77 6.41
C SER A 210 -7.73 -18.91 7.62
N GLY A 211 -7.31 -17.81 8.24
CA GLY A 211 -6.20 -17.80 9.17
C GLY A 211 -4.82 -17.80 8.47
N ARG A 212 -4.80 -17.73 7.13
CA ARG A 212 -3.63 -17.71 6.25
C ARG A 212 -3.72 -16.54 5.27
N SER A 213 -2.82 -16.49 4.29
CA SER A 213 -2.85 -15.49 3.22
C SER A 213 -3.94 -15.81 2.19
N ASP A 214 -5.13 -15.26 2.38
CA ASP A 214 -6.20 -15.20 1.37
C ASP A 214 -5.90 -14.10 0.36
N ILE A 215 -6.60 -14.08 -0.78
CA ILE A 215 -6.48 -13.03 -1.80
C ILE A 215 -7.85 -12.42 -2.06
N PHE A 216 -7.99 -11.10 -1.96
CA PHE A 216 -9.13 -10.37 -2.50
C PHE A 216 -8.70 -9.60 -3.74
N ALA A 217 -9.38 -9.85 -4.87
CA ALA A 217 -9.09 -9.22 -6.16
C ALA A 217 -10.31 -8.45 -6.65
N ALA A 218 -10.19 -7.11 -6.72
CA ALA A 218 -11.22 -6.24 -7.25
C ALA A 218 -11.06 -6.08 -8.76
N ASN A 219 -12.16 -6.20 -9.49
CA ASN A 219 -12.18 -6.16 -10.94
C ASN A 219 -12.98 -4.97 -11.49
N GLU A 220 -12.63 -4.53 -12.69
CA GLU A 220 -13.41 -3.60 -13.50
C GLU A 220 -14.32 -4.40 -14.43
N ARG A 221 -15.62 -4.06 -14.42
CA ARG A 221 -16.62 -4.69 -15.30
C ARG A 221 -16.74 -6.20 -15.13
N GLY A 222 -16.70 -6.66 -13.89
CA GLY A 222 -16.81 -8.08 -13.56
C GLY A 222 -16.86 -8.30 -12.07
N GLU A 223 -16.99 -9.57 -11.69
CA GLU A 223 -17.04 -9.97 -10.29
C GLU A 223 -15.69 -9.75 -9.62
N ASN A 224 -15.69 -9.31 -8.36
CA ASN A 224 -14.53 -9.44 -7.50
C ASN A 224 -14.35 -10.92 -7.14
N PHE A 225 -13.12 -11.30 -6.80
CA PHE A 225 -12.79 -12.63 -6.28
C PHE A 225 -12.32 -12.55 -4.83
N LEU A 226 -12.70 -13.56 -4.06
CA LEU A 226 -12.17 -13.84 -2.73
C LEU A 226 -11.65 -15.28 -2.71
N TYR A 227 -10.36 -15.43 -2.90
CA TYR A 227 -9.70 -16.73 -2.88
C TYR A 227 -9.32 -17.09 -1.44
N TYR A 228 -10.07 -18.01 -0.86
CA TYR A 228 -9.80 -18.63 0.43
C TYR A 228 -8.62 -19.57 0.32
N ASN A 229 -7.61 -19.40 1.15
CA ASN A 229 -6.45 -20.27 1.17
C ASN A 229 -6.73 -21.55 1.97
N ASN A 230 -6.97 -22.64 1.27
CA ASN A 230 -7.13 -23.96 1.84
C ASN A 230 -5.81 -24.74 1.80
N ASN A 231 -4.92 -24.46 2.76
CA ASN A 231 -3.60 -25.10 2.88
C ASN A 231 -2.78 -25.05 1.57
N GLY A 232 -2.64 -23.88 0.99
CA GLY A 232 -1.86 -23.63 -0.21
C GLY A 232 -2.64 -23.76 -1.52
N ASN A 233 -3.89 -24.25 -1.49
CA ASN A 233 -4.81 -24.24 -2.62
C ASN A 233 -5.86 -23.16 -2.43
N PHE A 234 -6.40 -22.64 -3.53
CA PHE A 234 -7.40 -21.57 -3.45
C PHE A 234 -8.81 -22.04 -3.80
N VAL A 235 -9.80 -21.53 -3.04
CA VAL A 235 -11.22 -21.73 -3.32
C VAL A 235 -11.86 -20.36 -3.47
N GLU A 236 -12.51 -20.09 -4.60
CA GLU A 236 -13.20 -18.83 -4.85
C GLU A 236 -14.52 -18.77 -4.07
N LEU A 237 -14.72 -17.75 -3.22
CA LEU A 237 -15.85 -17.63 -2.30
C LEU A 237 -16.52 -16.25 -2.30
N ALA A 238 -16.23 -15.36 -3.27
CA ALA A 238 -16.75 -13.99 -3.23
C ALA A 238 -18.29 -13.92 -3.19
N LYS A 239 -18.96 -14.76 -3.99
CA LYS A 239 -20.43 -14.85 -4.00
C LYS A 239 -21.01 -15.43 -2.72
N ASP A 240 -20.37 -16.45 -2.18
CA ASP A 240 -20.82 -17.10 -0.95
C ASP A 240 -20.72 -16.14 0.25
N TYR A 241 -19.75 -15.24 0.21
CA TYR A 241 -19.50 -14.23 1.23
C TYR A 241 -20.03 -12.83 0.88
N ALA A 242 -20.70 -12.66 -0.27
CA ALA A 242 -21.35 -11.41 -0.73
C ALA A 242 -20.37 -10.22 -0.88
N VAL A 243 -19.18 -10.46 -1.47
CA VAL A 243 -18.18 -9.43 -1.81
C VAL A 243 -17.88 -9.34 -3.30
N ASP A 244 -18.64 -10.06 -4.14
CA ASP A 244 -18.45 -10.12 -5.58
C ASP A 244 -18.71 -8.78 -6.32
N ASP A 245 -19.51 -7.88 -5.78
CA ASP A 245 -19.79 -6.49 -6.24
C ASP A 245 -19.80 -6.33 -7.79
N THR A 246 -20.46 -7.26 -8.48
CA THR A 246 -20.35 -7.60 -9.91
C THR A 246 -20.50 -6.42 -10.88
N PHE A 247 -21.25 -5.36 -10.49
CA PHE A 247 -21.61 -4.25 -11.38
C PHE A 247 -20.75 -3.01 -11.17
N GLN A 248 -19.68 -3.12 -10.41
CA GLN A 248 -18.81 -2.01 -10.08
C GLN A 248 -17.49 -2.03 -10.85
N ASN A 249 -16.73 -0.94 -10.75
CA ASN A 249 -15.43 -0.80 -11.36
C ASN A 249 -14.37 -0.70 -10.27
N GLY A 250 -13.99 -1.85 -9.69
CA GLY A 250 -13.04 -1.92 -8.60
C GLY A 250 -11.72 -1.18 -8.90
N ARG A 251 -11.15 -0.55 -7.86
CA ARG A 251 -9.85 0.15 -7.92
C ARG A 251 -9.04 -0.17 -6.67
N GLY A 252 -8.95 0.74 -5.70
CA GLY A 252 -8.15 0.56 -4.50
C GLY A 252 -8.75 -0.42 -3.50
N THR A 253 -7.90 -1.15 -2.79
CA THR A 253 -8.27 -2.09 -1.71
C THR A 253 -7.36 -1.91 -0.51
N ALA A 254 -7.90 -2.05 0.70
CA ALA A 254 -7.14 -2.11 1.94
C ALA A 254 -7.81 -3.09 2.91
N LEU A 255 -7.03 -3.67 3.83
CA LEU A 255 -7.56 -4.38 5.00
C LEU A 255 -7.52 -3.45 6.22
N SER A 256 -8.56 -3.48 7.03
CA SER A 256 -8.66 -2.66 8.24
C SER A 256 -9.52 -3.36 9.29
N ASP A 257 -9.18 -3.22 10.56
CA ASP A 257 -10.03 -3.68 11.66
C ASP A 257 -11.01 -2.57 12.06
N ILE A 258 -12.11 -2.44 11.31
CA ILE A 258 -13.06 -1.32 11.39
C ILE A 258 -13.69 -1.15 12.78
N TYR A 259 -13.84 -2.23 13.52
CA TYR A 259 -14.45 -2.19 14.87
C TYR A 259 -13.45 -2.39 16.01
N TYR A 260 -12.14 -2.43 15.72
CA TYR A 260 -11.08 -2.67 16.72
C TYR A 260 -11.34 -3.91 17.59
N ARG A 261 -11.72 -5.02 16.93
CA ARG A 261 -12.11 -6.29 17.56
C ARG A 261 -11.14 -7.44 17.29
N GLY A 262 -10.00 -7.15 16.65
CA GLY A 262 -8.98 -8.15 16.32
C GLY A 262 -9.27 -8.92 15.03
N ARG A 263 -9.99 -8.32 14.08
CA ARG A 263 -10.35 -8.95 12.81
C ARG A 263 -10.26 -7.96 11.66
N LEU A 264 -9.64 -8.42 10.56
CA LEU A 264 -9.54 -7.64 9.35
C LEU A 264 -10.86 -7.68 8.57
N ASP A 265 -11.28 -6.52 8.10
CA ASP A 265 -12.41 -6.26 7.22
C ASP A 265 -11.88 -5.69 5.88
N ILE A 266 -12.69 -5.70 4.80
CA ILE A 266 -12.26 -5.30 3.46
C ILE A 266 -12.78 -3.91 3.14
N LEU A 267 -11.87 -2.97 2.90
CA LEU A 267 -12.17 -1.70 2.25
C LEU A 267 -11.90 -1.85 0.75
N THR A 268 -12.86 -1.56 -0.10
CA THR A 268 -12.69 -1.55 -1.55
C THR A 268 -13.39 -0.36 -2.18
N SER A 269 -12.75 0.23 -3.15
CA SER A 269 -13.25 1.41 -3.80
C SER A 269 -13.57 1.16 -5.27
N ASN A 270 -14.54 1.91 -5.79
CA ASN A 270 -15.03 1.77 -7.14
C ASN A 270 -14.86 3.09 -7.92
N TRP A 271 -14.35 3.00 -9.13
CA TRP A 271 -14.20 4.14 -10.05
C TRP A 271 -15.57 4.67 -10.45
N GLU A 272 -15.86 5.94 -10.10
CA GLU A 272 -17.15 6.60 -10.37
C GLU A 272 -18.37 5.80 -9.85
N GLY A 273 -18.14 4.89 -8.91
CA GLY A 273 -19.16 4.06 -8.25
C GLY A 273 -19.06 4.11 -6.73
N PRO A 274 -20.01 3.54 -6.00
CA PRO A 274 -20.03 3.59 -4.54
C PRO A 274 -18.87 2.79 -3.95
N HIS A 275 -18.12 3.40 -3.02
CA HIS A 275 -17.08 2.71 -2.26
C HIS A 275 -17.71 1.80 -1.21
N ARG A 276 -17.00 0.75 -0.79
CA ARG A 276 -17.48 -0.29 0.10
C ARG A 276 -16.62 -0.44 1.35
N ALA A 277 -17.27 -0.76 2.45
CA ALA A 277 -16.66 -1.20 3.70
C ALA A 277 -17.32 -2.53 4.11
N PHE A 278 -16.74 -3.63 3.69
CA PHE A 278 -17.28 -4.96 3.92
C PHE A 278 -16.80 -5.53 5.26
N VAL A 279 -17.73 -5.71 6.18
CA VAL A 279 -17.49 -6.25 7.51
C VAL A 279 -18.16 -7.61 7.65
N LEU A 280 -17.41 -8.62 8.11
CA LEU A 280 -17.96 -9.97 8.27
C LEU A 280 -18.91 -10.03 9.47
N LYS A 281 -20.18 -10.39 9.20
CA LYS A 281 -21.25 -10.62 10.18
C LYS A 281 -21.98 -11.91 9.82
N ASN A 282 -22.12 -12.84 10.76
CA ASN A 282 -22.86 -14.09 10.56
C ASN A 282 -22.43 -14.87 9.30
N ASN A 283 -21.11 -15.03 9.11
CA ASN A 283 -20.48 -15.72 7.97
C ASN A 283 -20.76 -15.10 6.59
N LYS A 284 -21.13 -13.82 6.52
CA LYS A 284 -21.22 -13.05 5.28
C LYS A 284 -20.68 -11.65 5.51
N PHE A 285 -20.08 -11.08 4.50
CA PHE A 285 -19.74 -9.66 4.55
C PHE A 285 -20.98 -8.81 4.31
N VAL A 286 -21.06 -7.73 5.07
CA VAL A 286 -22.10 -6.71 4.98
C VAL A 286 -21.42 -5.39 4.70
N ASP A 287 -21.86 -4.68 3.68
CA ASP A 287 -21.40 -3.33 3.42
C ASP A 287 -21.98 -2.38 4.47
N ILE A 288 -21.10 -1.70 5.20
CA ILE A 288 -21.46 -0.71 6.24
C ILE A 288 -21.08 0.71 5.84
N ALA A 289 -20.59 0.93 4.60
CA ALA A 289 -20.22 2.24 4.11
C ALA A 289 -21.42 3.19 4.19
N ASP A 290 -21.29 4.29 4.94
CA ASP A 290 -22.29 5.33 4.99
C ASP A 290 -22.33 6.15 3.70
N LYS A 291 -23.25 7.09 3.60
CA LYS A 291 -23.43 7.91 2.41
C LYS A 291 -22.20 8.76 2.07
N GLN A 292 -21.44 9.19 3.08
CA GLN A 292 -20.29 10.06 2.89
C GLN A 292 -19.07 9.25 2.43
N PHE A 293 -18.79 8.13 3.08
CA PHE A 293 -17.72 7.21 2.70
C PHE A 293 -17.97 6.60 1.32
N SER A 294 -19.19 6.13 1.04
CA SER A 294 -19.56 5.50 -0.22
C SER A 294 -19.70 6.46 -1.41
N ALA A 295 -19.56 7.79 -1.21
CA ALA A 295 -19.75 8.77 -2.27
C ALA A 295 -18.77 8.52 -3.44
N PRO A 296 -19.29 8.33 -4.68
CA PRO A 296 -18.47 8.05 -5.85
C PRO A 296 -17.37 9.07 -6.08
N SER A 297 -16.21 8.61 -6.53
CA SER A 297 -15.09 9.47 -6.95
C SER A 297 -14.20 8.76 -7.98
N ARG A 298 -13.26 9.50 -8.57
CA ARG A 298 -12.23 8.95 -9.46
C ARG A 298 -11.06 8.40 -8.66
N ILE A 299 -11.40 7.46 -7.80
CA ILE A 299 -10.47 6.82 -6.87
C ILE A 299 -9.36 6.03 -7.57
N ARG A 300 -8.17 6.03 -6.98
CA ARG A 300 -7.05 5.14 -7.33
C ARG A 300 -6.65 4.28 -6.15
N THR A 301 -6.12 4.86 -5.10
CA THR A 301 -5.53 4.12 -3.98
C THR A 301 -6.31 4.33 -2.71
N VAL A 302 -6.50 3.26 -1.92
CA VAL A 302 -7.05 3.30 -0.56
C VAL A 302 -5.98 2.81 0.41
N ILE A 303 -5.75 3.56 1.47
CA ILE A 303 -4.80 3.21 2.53
C ILE A 303 -5.50 3.31 3.88
N SER A 304 -5.31 2.33 4.76
CA SER A 304 -5.75 2.38 6.16
C SER A 304 -4.52 2.43 7.06
N ALA A 305 -4.37 3.50 7.82
CA ALA A 305 -3.23 3.71 8.72
C ALA A 305 -3.60 4.69 9.84
N ASP A 306 -2.93 4.59 10.98
CA ASP A 306 -3.02 5.55 12.09
C ASP A 306 -1.95 6.63 11.88
N PHE A 307 -2.31 7.68 11.13
CA PHE A 307 -1.37 8.72 10.72
C PHE A 307 -0.96 9.66 11.84
N ASP A 308 -1.86 9.96 12.79
CA ASP A 308 -1.63 10.95 13.86
C ASP A 308 -1.31 10.31 15.21
N ASN A 309 -1.14 9.00 15.28
CA ASN A 309 -0.84 8.23 16.47
C ASN A 309 -1.90 8.35 17.58
N ASP A 310 -3.17 8.62 17.22
CA ASP A 310 -4.22 8.72 18.24
C ASP A 310 -4.91 7.39 18.56
N GLY A 311 -4.50 6.32 17.88
CA GLY A 311 -4.96 4.95 18.07
C GLY A 311 -6.21 4.61 17.30
N TYR A 312 -6.64 5.47 16.36
CA TYR A 312 -7.68 5.20 15.38
C TYR A 312 -7.06 5.18 13.99
N ASP A 313 -7.45 4.22 13.16
CA ASP A 313 -7.01 4.24 11.78
C ASP A 313 -7.78 5.30 10.98
N GLU A 314 -7.08 5.97 10.09
CA GLU A 314 -7.68 6.77 9.04
C GLU A 314 -7.61 6.03 7.71
N VAL A 315 -8.64 6.23 6.88
CA VAL A 315 -8.71 5.74 5.50
C VAL A 315 -8.45 6.89 4.55
N PHE A 316 -7.27 6.88 3.92
CA PHE A 316 -6.91 7.84 2.88
C PHE A 316 -7.38 7.32 1.52
N MET A 317 -8.07 8.18 0.78
CA MET A 317 -8.54 7.92 -0.58
C MET A 317 -7.86 8.87 -1.56
N ASN A 318 -6.94 8.32 -2.37
CA ASN A 318 -6.23 9.05 -3.41
C ASN A 318 -7.05 9.10 -4.69
N ASN A 319 -7.42 10.29 -5.14
CA ASN A 319 -8.23 10.54 -6.32
C ASN A 319 -7.42 11.13 -7.47
N ILE A 320 -7.92 10.99 -8.70
CA ILE A 320 -7.32 11.61 -9.89
C ILE A 320 -8.23 12.71 -10.45
N GLY A 321 -7.73 13.95 -10.43
CA GLY A 321 -8.47 15.12 -10.92
C GLY A 321 -9.68 15.49 -10.06
N GLU A 322 -9.76 14.99 -8.85
CA GLU A 322 -10.74 15.27 -7.81
C GLU A 322 -10.04 15.34 -6.45
N PRO A 323 -10.64 16.02 -5.43
CA PRO A 323 -10.04 16.09 -4.11
C PRO A 323 -9.80 14.71 -3.49
N ASN A 324 -8.64 14.52 -2.87
CA ASN A 324 -8.39 13.40 -1.97
C ASN A 324 -9.27 13.50 -0.73
N LYS A 325 -9.52 12.37 -0.06
CA LYS A 325 -10.32 12.31 1.16
C LYS A 325 -9.59 11.54 2.26
N LEU A 326 -9.90 11.87 3.51
CA LEU A 326 -9.45 11.12 4.68
C LEU A 326 -10.63 10.91 5.63
N PHE A 327 -10.82 9.67 6.06
CA PHE A 327 -11.86 9.30 7.02
C PHE A 327 -11.24 8.64 8.23
N LYS A 328 -11.52 9.13 9.43
CA LYS A 328 -11.19 8.44 10.69
C LYS A 328 -12.24 7.37 10.98
N ILE A 329 -11.78 6.17 11.34
CA ILE A 329 -12.63 5.06 11.78
C ILE A 329 -12.83 5.15 13.29
N LEU A 330 -14.08 5.33 13.74
CA LEU A 330 -14.43 5.39 15.16
C LEU A 330 -14.74 3.99 15.73
N ASP A 331 -14.71 3.83 17.06
CA ASP A 331 -14.95 2.53 17.72
C ASP A 331 -16.32 1.88 17.36
N ASN A 332 -17.29 2.65 16.95
CA ASN A 332 -18.59 2.17 16.49
C ASN A 332 -18.64 1.79 15.00
N GLY A 333 -17.51 1.90 14.28
CA GLY A 333 -17.41 1.65 12.85
C GLY A 333 -17.90 2.80 11.96
N GLU A 334 -18.15 3.98 12.53
CA GLU A 334 -18.50 5.19 11.79
C GLU A 334 -17.28 5.80 11.11
N PHE A 335 -17.44 6.28 9.88
CA PHE A 335 -16.41 6.98 9.10
C PHE A 335 -16.62 8.49 9.21
N LYS A 336 -15.69 9.17 9.86
CA LYS A 336 -15.72 10.62 10.04
C LYS A 336 -14.72 11.30 9.10
N GLU A 337 -15.20 12.07 8.13
CA GLU A 337 -14.32 12.83 7.23
C GLU A 337 -13.52 13.90 7.98
N ILE A 338 -12.25 14.03 7.61
CA ILE A 338 -11.27 14.96 8.19
C ILE A 338 -10.80 15.93 7.11
N ASN A 339 -10.64 17.22 7.46
CA ASN A 339 -10.00 18.19 6.59
C ASN A 339 -8.48 17.96 6.57
N ILE A 340 -7.94 17.69 5.39
CA ILE A 340 -6.53 17.34 5.18
C ILE A 340 -5.69 18.48 4.56
N GLY A 341 -6.24 19.66 4.47
CA GLY A 341 -5.50 20.84 3.99
C GLY A 341 -4.90 20.65 2.60
N ASN A 342 -3.60 20.84 2.44
CA ASN A 342 -2.91 20.75 1.15
C ASN A 342 -2.96 19.33 0.54
N ALA A 343 -3.10 18.29 1.36
CA ALA A 343 -3.22 16.91 0.87
C ALA A 343 -4.55 16.63 0.15
N LEU A 344 -5.49 17.58 0.14
CA LEU A 344 -6.69 17.53 -0.74
C LEU A 344 -6.32 17.45 -2.21
N GLU A 345 -5.24 18.09 -2.64
CA GLU A 345 -4.76 18.06 -4.03
C GLU A 345 -5.88 18.16 -5.07
N THR A 346 -6.71 19.18 -4.98
CA THR A 346 -7.96 19.35 -5.77
C THR A 346 -7.78 19.14 -7.27
N ASN A 347 -6.58 19.40 -7.81
CA ASN A 347 -6.20 19.20 -9.20
C ASN A 347 -5.09 18.13 -9.34
N GLY A 348 -4.88 17.33 -8.30
CA GLY A 348 -3.90 16.25 -8.29
C GLY A 348 -4.28 15.15 -9.26
N LEU A 349 -3.30 14.64 -9.99
CA LEU A 349 -3.48 13.47 -10.88
C LEU A 349 -2.97 12.22 -10.14
N GLY A 350 -3.46 12.00 -8.92
CA GLY A 350 -3.02 10.92 -8.06
C GLY A 350 -3.21 9.54 -8.69
N THR A 351 -2.14 8.74 -8.74
CA THR A 351 -2.13 7.41 -9.36
C THR A 351 -1.83 6.30 -8.38
N GLY A 352 -0.92 6.53 -7.43
CA GLY A 352 -0.56 5.61 -6.38
C GLY A 352 -0.13 6.37 -5.13
N ALA A 353 -0.08 5.68 -4.00
CA ALA A 353 0.43 6.23 -2.75
C ALA A 353 0.90 5.11 -1.82
N ALA A 354 1.89 5.40 -0.97
CA ALA A 354 2.30 4.50 0.09
C ALA A 354 2.66 5.28 1.37
N VAL A 355 2.62 4.56 2.48
CA VAL A 355 2.97 5.09 3.81
C VAL A 355 4.15 4.34 4.41
N ALA A 356 5.01 5.08 5.07
CA ALA A 356 6.11 4.56 5.87
C ALA A 356 6.54 5.61 6.90
N ASP A 357 7.11 5.18 8.01
CA ASP A 357 7.91 6.03 8.89
C ASP A 357 9.36 6.00 8.35
N ILE A 358 9.60 6.82 7.31
CA ILE A 358 10.85 6.77 6.54
C ILE A 358 11.99 7.50 7.24
N ASP A 359 11.69 8.42 8.16
CA ASP A 359 12.70 9.15 8.93
C ASP A 359 12.92 8.57 10.35
N GLY A 360 12.12 7.58 10.74
CA GLY A 360 12.25 6.83 11.98
C GLY A 360 11.77 7.59 13.23
N ASP A 361 10.94 8.62 13.10
CA ASP A 361 10.44 9.41 14.21
C ASP A 361 9.11 8.92 14.81
N GLY A 362 8.53 7.87 14.19
CA GLY A 362 7.29 7.24 14.64
C GLY A 362 6.02 7.93 14.14
N ILE A 363 6.11 8.82 13.17
CA ILE A 363 4.98 9.43 12.48
C ILE A 363 5.07 9.04 11.01
N LEU A 364 3.98 8.52 10.45
CA LEU A 364 3.98 8.04 9.09
C LEU A 364 4.03 9.19 8.07
N GLU A 365 4.91 9.07 7.08
CA GLU A 365 4.88 9.86 5.86
C GLU A 365 3.98 9.19 4.81
N LEU A 366 3.24 10.05 4.08
CA LEU A 366 2.42 9.67 2.93
C LEU A 366 3.06 10.21 1.65
N LEU A 367 3.62 9.34 0.82
CA LEU A 367 4.11 9.68 -0.51
C LEU A 367 3.02 9.41 -1.55
N ILE A 368 2.71 10.42 -2.38
CA ILE A 368 1.74 10.31 -3.48
C ILE A 368 2.47 10.47 -4.82
N SER A 369 2.20 9.56 -5.73
CA SER A 369 2.64 9.62 -7.12
C SER A 369 1.53 10.15 -8.02
N HIS A 370 1.94 10.82 -9.12
CA HIS A 370 1.03 11.46 -10.06
C HIS A 370 1.33 11.07 -11.51
N GLY A 371 0.30 11.05 -12.35
CA GLY A 371 0.50 10.65 -13.74
C GLY A 371 -0.76 10.65 -14.60
N GLU A 372 -0.84 9.68 -15.49
CA GLU A 372 -1.91 9.42 -16.45
C GLU A 372 -2.06 10.51 -17.51
N SER A 373 -2.73 11.63 -17.23
CA SER A 373 -3.04 12.66 -18.24
C SER A 373 -2.14 13.90 -18.19
N GLY A 374 -1.23 13.99 -17.24
CA GLY A 374 -0.33 15.13 -17.09
C GLY A 374 0.88 14.83 -16.24
N TYR A 375 1.92 15.62 -16.42
CA TYR A 375 3.16 15.53 -15.64
C TYR A 375 3.02 16.34 -14.36
N GLN A 376 3.19 15.69 -13.20
CA GLN A 376 3.22 16.36 -11.91
C GLN A 376 4.37 15.80 -11.08
N PRO A 377 4.94 16.58 -10.13
CA PRO A 377 5.94 16.08 -9.20
C PRO A 377 5.29 15.10 -8.21
N LEU A 378 6.09 14.34 -7.49
CA LEU A 378 5.65 13.59 -6.32
C LEU A 378 5.28 14.57 -5.21
N THR A 379 4.38 14.18 -4.30
CA THR A 379 4.09 14.93 -3.08
C THR A 379 4.34 14.07 -1.85
N LEU A 380 4.77 14.70 -0.77
CA LEU A 380 5.08 14.04 0.49
C LEU A 380 4.43 14.80 1.63
N TYR A 381 3.66 14.09 2.43
CA TYR A 381 2.93 14.64 3.57
C TYR A 381 3.28 13.90 4.85
N LYS A 382 3.27 14.62 5.96
CA LYS A 382 3.42 14.07 7.30
C LYS A 382 2.28 14.54 8.19
N ALA A 383 1.70 13.67 9.00
CA ALA A 383 0.60 14.06 9.87
C ALA A 383 1.09 15.01 10.98
N ASN A 384 0.29 16.04 11.28
CA ASN A 384 0.49 16.93 12.43
C ASN A 384 0.12 16.17 13.72
N SER A 385 0.93 15.18 14.11
CA SER A 385 0.70 14.40 15.32
C SER A 385 0.90 15.26 16.57
N LYS A 386 -0.06 15.25 17.47
CA LYS A 386 0.16 15.62 18.88
C LYS A 386 1.04 14.51 19.43
N LYS A 387 2.11 14.80 20.16
CA LYS A 387 3.07 13.85 20.76
C LYS A 387 2.37 12.68 21.48
N ASN A 388 1.72 11.81 20.71
CA ASN A 388 1.12 10.58 21.15
C ASN A 388 2.20 9.48 21.14
N ASN A 389 2.07 8.49 22.00
CA ASN A 389 2.93 7.33 21.95
C ASN A 389 2.56 6.44 20.77
N PHE A 390 3.52 5.67 20.30
CA PHE A 390 3.32 4.69 19.25
C PHE A 390 4.01 3.36 19.58
N LEU A 391 3.67 2.35 18.82
CA LEU A 391 4.32 1.04 18.82
C LEU A 391 4.39 0.55 17.38
N ARG A 392 5.56 0.12 16.94
CA ARG A 392 5.80 -0.41 15.61
C ARG A 392 6.30 -1.84 15.72
N ILE A 393 5.69 -2.75 14.99
CA ILE A 393 6.05 -4.18 15.00
C ILE A 393 6.42 -4.59 13.58
N LYS A 394 7.68 -5.01 13.41
CA LYS A 394 8.23 -5.57 12.15
C LYS A 394 8.43 -7.08 12.33
N PRO A 395 7.44 -7.93 12.00
CA PRO A 395 7.64 -9.37 12.04
C PRO A 395 8.63 -9.81 10.96
N ILE A 396 9.57 -10.65 11.36
CA ILE A 396 10.56 -11.23 10.46
C ILE A 396 10.32 -12.74 10.42
N ASN A 397 10.22 -13.31 9.22
CA ASN A 397 10.01 -14.74 9.02
C ASN A 397 11.25 -15.57 9.38
N MET A 398 11.14 -16.89 9.28
CA MET A 398 12.22 -17.82 9.63
C MET A 398 13.46 -17.70 8.73
N HIS A 399 13.35 -17.02 7.58
CA HIS A 399 14.44 -16.80 6.61
C HIS A 399 15.11 -15.43 6.77
N GLY A 400 14.56 -14.54 7.60
CA GLY A 400 15.12 -13.22 7.85
C GLY A 400 14.43 -12.07 7.11
N ALA A 401 13.50 -12.37 6.22
CA ALA A 401 12.73 -11.37 5.47
C ALA A 401 11.50 -10.86 6.24
N PRO A 402 10.94 -9.70 5.89
CA PRO A 402 9.65 -9.24 6.40
C PRO A 402 8.55 -10.27 6.18
N ALA A 403 7.77 -10.56 7.23
CA ALA A 403 6.67 -11.53 7.15
C ALA A 403 5.42 -10.91 6.50
N ARG A 404 5.50 -10.57 5.22
CA ARG A 404 4.38 -9.97 4.48
C ARG A 404 3.17 -10.91 4.45
N GLY A 405 1.97 -10.37 4.67
CA GLY A 405 0.73 -11.16 4.82
C GLY A 405 0.46 -11.67 6.23
N ALA A 406 1.44 -11.63 7.16
CA ALA A 406 1.20 -11.90 8.56
C ALA A 406 0.25 -10.86 9.18
N THR A 407 -0.50 -11.25 10.19
CA THR A 407 -1.36 -10.35 10.95
C THR A 407 -0.73 -10.07 12.32
N VAL A 408 -0.65 -8.80 12.65
CA VAL A 408 -0.25 -8.34 13.99
C VAL A 408 -1.50 -7.85 14.70
N THR A 409 -1.73 -8.28 15.94
CA THR A 409 -2.88 -7.89 16.75
C THR A 409 -2.41 -7.30 18.06
N LEU A 410 -2.71 -6.02 18.26
CA LEU A 410 -2.55 -5.35 19.55
C LEU A 410 -3.76 -5.67 20.42
N VAL A 411 -3.50 -6.18 21.62
CA VAL A 411 -4.52 -6.42 22.66
C VAL A 411 -4.18 -5.56 23.86
N SER A 412 -5.15 -4.77 24.32
CA SER A 412 -4.98 -3.87 25.46
C SER A 412 -6.22 -3.83 26.36
N ASN A 413 -6.18 -2.98 27.40
CA ASN A 413 -7.37 -2.72 28.21
C ASN A 413 -8.46 -1.92 27.50
N LEU A 414 -8.18 -1.34 26.29
CA LEU A 414 -9.13 -0.49 25.55
C LEU A 414 -9.64 -1.12 24.26
N ARG A 415 -8.83 -1.95 23.59
CA ARG A 415 -9.17 -2.50 22.27
C ARG A 415 -8.41 -3.79 21.97
N THR A 416 -8.89 -4.48 20.95
CA THR A 416 -8.14 -5.49 20.20
C THR A 416 -8.07 -4.98 18.77
N HIS A 417 -6.87 -4.74 18.23
CA HIS A 417 -6.69 -4.07 16.93
C HIS A 417 -5.71 -4.84 16.06
N SER A 418 -6.20 -5.36 14.94
CA SER A 418 -5.40 -6.14 13.98
C SER A 418 -4.97 -5.29 12.79
N LYS A 419 -3.72 -5.48 12.36
CA LYS A 419 -3.16 -4.95 11.12
C LYS A 419 -2.48 -6.06 10.35
N THR A 420 -2.56 -6.02 9.02
CA THR A 420 -1.78 -6.91 8.16
C THR A 420 -0.41 -6.29 7.88
N ILE A 421 0.62 -7.12 7.78
CA ILE A 421 1.89 -6.73 7.19
C ILE A 421 1.68 -6.71 5.68
N ASP A 422 1.65 -5.52 5.11
CA ASP A 422 1.23 -5.30 3.74
C ASP A 422 2.10 -6.08 2.73
N SER A 423 1.45 -6.83 1.86
CA SER A 423 2.07 -7.65 0.81
C SER A 423 1.76 -7.15 -0.60
N GLY A 424 1.07 -6.03 -0.70
CA GLY A 424 0.53 -5.37 -1.88
C GLY A 424 -0.90 -4.96 -1.63
N SER A 425 -1.25 -3.71 -1.86
CA SER A 425 -2.56 -3.14 -1.56
C SER A 425 -2.80 -1.83 -2.31
N GLY A 426 -3.80 -1.09 -1.89
CA GLY A 426 -4.17 0.16 -2.52
C GLY A 426 -4.60 -0.07 -3.97
N TYR A 427 -3.79 0.44 -4.87
CA TYR A 427 -3.81 0.16 -6.30
C TYR A 427 -2.40 0.34 -6.82
N LEU A 428 -1.77 -0.73 -7.31
CA LEU A 428 -0.39 -0.74 -7.80
C LEU A 428 0.69 -0.54 -6.72
N CYS A 429 0.34 -0.61 -5.44
CA CYS A 429 1.15 -0.14 -4.33
C CYS A 429 1.42 -1.23 -3.28
N GLN A 430 2.36 -0.93 -2.36
CA GLN A 430 2.67 -1.76 -1.21
C GLN A 430 3.22 -0.87 -0.09
N MET A 431 2.67 -1.02 1.12
CA MET A 431 3.07 -0.21 2.28
C MET A 431 4.33 -0.77 2.95
N GLU A 432 4.87 -0.05 3.92
CA GLU A 432 5.97 -0.58 4.73
C GLU A 432 5.58 -1.90 5.41
N PRO A 433 6.51 -2.85 5.55
CA PRO A 433 6.23 -4.14 6.20
C PRO A 433 6.24 -4.04 7.74
N VAL A 434 5.51 -3.07 8.29
CA VAL A 434 5.46 -2.77 9.72
C VAL A 434 4.01 -2.51 10.13
N ALA A 435 3.55 -3.18 11.18
CA ALA A 435 2.30 -2.84 11.84
C ALA A 435 2.53 -1.65 12.78
N HIS A 436 2.00 -0.51 12.42
CA HIS A 436 2.11 0.74 13.17
C HIS A 436 0.84 1.03 13.96
N TYR A 437 0.98 1.32 15.26
CA TYR A 437 -0.12 1.62 16.18
C TYR A 437 0.18 2.90 16.95
N GLY A 438 -0.68 3.90 16.86
CA GLY A 438 -0.76 4.93 17.87
C GLY A 438 -1.34 4.36 19.17
N ILE A 439 -0.88 4.86 20.30
CA ILE A 439 -1.30 4.37 21.62
C ILE A 439 -2.22 5.39 22.27
N ARG A 440 -3.48 4.98 22.49
CA ARG A 440 -4.51 5.84 23.07
C ARG A 440 -4.16 6.25 24.51
N LYS A 441 -4.64 7.41 24.92
CA LYS A 441 -4.47 7.87 26.29
C LYS A 441 -5.05 6.87 27.29
N ASN A 442 -4.27 6.47 28.30
CA ASN A 442 -4.60 5.44 29.30
C ASN A 442 -4.66 3.99 28.75
N GLU A 443 -4.20 3.75 27.53
CA GLU A 443 -3.99 2.41 27.01
C GLU A 443 -2.81 1.74 27.72
N ARG A 444 -3.00 0.51 28.21
CA ARG A 444 -2.02 -0.24 28.99
C ARG A 444 -2.29 -1.75 28.92
N ASN A 445 -1.41 -2.53 29.54
CA ASN A 445 -1.44 -4.01 29.47
C ASN A 445 -1.39 -4.47 28.00
N ILE A 446 -0.46 -3.87 27.25
CA ILE A 446 -0.36 -4.10 25.81
C ILE A 446 0.34 -5.44 25.58
N LYS A 447 -0.32 -6.29 24.80
CA LYS A 447 0.24 -7.51 24.23
C LYS A 447 0.17 -7.44 22.72
N ILE A 448 1.11 -8.05 22.06
CA ILE A 448 1.11 -8.25 20.62
C ILE A 448 0.97 -9.74 20.33
N ILE A 449 0.03 -10.09 19.49
CA ILE A 449 -0.12 -11.42 18.91
C ILE A 449 0.29 -11.31 17.43
N VAL A 450 1.26 -12.10 17.01
CA VAL A 450 1.63 -12.26 15.60
C VAL A 450 1.03 -13.57 15.12
N THR A 451 0.09 -13.49 14.19
CA THR A 451 -0.44 -14.65 13.44
C THR A 451 0.34 -14.74 12.13
N TRP A 452 1.18 -15.75 12.01
CA TRP A 452 2.01 -15.99 10.83
C TRP A 452 1.18 -16.47 9.63
N THR A 453 1.76 -16.44 8.45
CA THR A 453 1.12 -16.88 7.19
C THR A 453 0.72 -18.36 7.18
N ASN A 454 1.33 -19.19 8.05
CA ASN A 454 0.95 -20.60 8.27
C ASN A 454 -0.22 -20.78 9.27
N GLY A 455 -0.68 -19.69 9.90
CA GLY A 455 -1.73 -19.69 10.92
C GLY A 455 -1.25 -19.94 12.35
N GLU A 456 0.06 -20.12 12.58
CA GLU A 456 0.62 -20.19 13.93
C GLU A 456 0.64 -18.83 14.60
N GLU A 457 0.58 -18.80 15.94
CA GLU A 457 0.56 -17.57 16.70
C GLU A 457 1.67 -17.52 17.74
N ASN A 458 2.28 -16.33 17.86
CA ASN A 458 3.17 -16.00 18.97
C ASN A 458 2.67 -14.75 19.70
N THR A 459 2.78 -14.76 21.05
CA THR A 459 2.35 -13.63 21.89
C THR A 459 3.55 -13.01 22.59
N PHE A 460 3.58 -11.67 22.60
CA PHE A 460 4.64 -10.86 23.20
C PHE A 460 4.05 -9.82 24.16
N GLU A 461 4.58 -9.72 25.37
CA GLU A 461 4.26 -8.64 26.30
C GLU A 461 5.09 -7.38 25.96
N ILE A 462 4.45 -6.24 25.91
CA ILE A 462 5.09 -4.97 25.58
C ILE A 462 5.31 -4.13 26.83
N ASN A 463 6.57 -3.83 27.12
CA ASN A 463 6.97 -3.03 28.29
C ASN A 463 7.47 -1.62 27.94
N GLU A 464 7.74 -1.35 26.67
CA GLU A 464 8.27 -0.08 26.19
C GLU A 464 7.51 0.37 24.94
N LEU A 465 7.29 1.67 24.84
CA LEU A 465 6.63 2.33 23.69
C LEU A 465 7.64 3.21 22.94
N ASN A 466 7.20 3.81 21.83
CA ASN A 466 7.95 4.71 20.96
C ASN A 466 9.20 4.05 20.37
N LYS A 467 9.03 2.84 19.85
CA LYS A 467 10.07 2.09 19.16
C LYS A 467 9.47 1.06 18.16
N THR A 468 10.35 0.60 17.30
CA THR A 468 10.11 -0.54 16.41
C THR A 468 10.70 -1.79 17.01
#